data_04c487fa5f117e601d1547a25f078ebc
#
_entry.id   04c487fa5f117e601d1547a25f078ebc
#
_cell.length_a   1.000
_cell.length_b   1.000
_cell.length_c   1.000
_cell.angle_alpha   90.00
_cell.angle_beta   90.00
_cell.angle_gamma   90.00
#
_symmetry.space_group_name_H-M   'P 1'
#
loop_
_entity.id
_entity.type
_entity.pdbx_description
1 polymer ?
#
loop_
_entity_poly.entity_id
_entity_poly.type
_entity_poly.pdbx_seq_one_letter_code
_entity_poly.pdbx_strand_id
1 'polypeptide(L)'
;MNEAFRGKLPQRAIAIENALKYNINFFNQNIGIFPDMKKGREFIQDICKDKNVLNLFSYTCAFSVAAIKAGASKVVNVDMSKSALTIGRENHRINNLDTKKVKFMPYDILKSWSRIKKEGPYDIIIIDPPSFQKGSFAATKDYEKIIRRLDELAASSCTILACLNAPELDSLFLKEVFATYSRGFKFLKRLENVEDFITNNEEKSLKNLVFFK
;
A
#
# COMPACT_ATOMS: atom_id res chain seq x y z
N MET A 1 -15.57 -18.96 5.88
CA MET A 1 -16.88 -18.34 5.55
C MET A 1 -17.18 -17.34 6.64
N ASN A 2 -17.50 -16.10 6.31
CA ASN A 2 -17.83 -15.08 7.32
C ASN A 2 -19.26 -15.30 7.79
N GLU A 3 -19.47 -15.34 9.11
CA GLU A 3 -20.80 -15.52 9.73
C GLU A 3 -21.22 -14.24 10.44
N ALA A 4 -22.50 -13.90 10.36
CA ALA A 4 -23.05 -12.77 11.11
C ALA A 4 -23.37 -13.18 12.53
N PHE A 5 -22.96 -12.38 13.52
CA PHE A 5 -23.31 -12.59 14.92
C PHE A 5 -24.84 -12.43 15.18
N ARG A 6 -25.48 -11.51 14.43
CA ARG A 6 -26.95 -11.31 14.41
C ARG A 6 -27.39 -10.96 13.00
N GLY A 7 -28.52 -11.55 12.56
CA GLY A 7 -29.13 -11.26 11.26
C GLY A 7 -28.37 -11.84 10.07
N LYS A 8 -28.64 -11.33 8.87
CA LYS A 8 -27.95 -11.72 7.62
C LYS A 8 -26.82 -10.76 7.35
N LEU A 9 -25.63 -11.31 7.07
CA LEU A 9 -24.47 -10.52 6.63
C LEU A 9 -24.79 -9.94 5.22
N PRO A 10 -24.72 -8.61 5.02
CA PRO A 10 -24.88 -8.04 3.69
C PRO A 10 -23.72 -8.45 2.79
N GLN A 11 -23.98 -8.66 1.51
CA GLN A 11 -22.92 -8.96 0.56
C GLN A 11 -21.95 -7.79 0.42
N ARG A 12 -22.49 -6.56 0.39
CA ARG A 12 -21.72 -5.33 0.25
C ARG A 12 -22.08 -4.36 1.36
N ALA A 13 -21.08 -3.64 1.83
CA ALA A 13 -21.23 -2.56 2.80
C ALA A 13 -20.20 -1.47 2.54
N ILE A 14 -20.31 -0.39 3.29
CA ILE A 14 -19.33 0.69 3.30
C ILE A 14 -18.62 0.67 4.66
N ALA A 15 -17.31 0.48 4.65
CA ALA A 15 -16.48 0.77 5.81
C ALA A 15 -16.14 2.26 5.84
N ILE A 16 -16.04 2.82 7.03
CA ILE A 16 -15.64 4.22 7.24
C ILE A 16 -14.39 4.24 8.12
N GLU A 17 -13.35 4.90 7.63
CA GLU A 17 -12.12 5.16 8.37
C GLU A 17 -11.69 6.60 8.15
N ASN A 18 -11.49 7.37 9.22
CA ASN A 18 -11.07 8.78 9.15
C ASN A 18 -11.94 9.63 8.18
N ALA A 19 -13.28 9.45 8.27
CA ALA A 19 -14.28 10.05 7.38
C ALA A 19 -14.18 9.65 5.89
N LEU A 20 -13.34 8.68 5.54
CA LEU A 20 -13.25 8.11 4.19
C LEU A 20 -14.07 6.82 4.09
N LYS A 21 -14.71 6.64 2.95
CA LYS A 21 -15.61 5.52 2.66
C LYS A 21 -14.90 4.51 1.76
N TYR A 22 -15.08 3.22 2.06
CA TYR A 22 -14.49 2.13 1.30
C TYR A 22 -15.54 1.04 1.04
N ASN A 23 -15.68 0.62 -0.21
CA ASN A 23 -16.51 -0.51 -0.57
C ASN A 23 -15.92 -1.80 0.00
N ILE A 24 -16.70 -2.54 0.76
CA ILE A 24 -16.33 -3.85 1.28
C ILE A 24 -17.32 -4.93 0.84
N ASN A 25 -16.80 -6.16 0.70
CA ASN A 25 -17.61 -7.34 0.37
C ASN A 25 -17.22 -8.46 1.33
N PHE A 26 -18.12 -8.81 2.24
CA PHE A 26 -17.87 -9.80 3.29
C PHE A 26 -17.70 -11.23 2.78
N PHE A 27 -18.09 -11.53 1.54
CA PHE A 27 -17.93 -12.85 0.94
C PHE A 27 -16.62 -13.03 0.17
N ASN A 28 -15.82 -11.97 0.04
CA ASN A 28 -14.47 -12.07 -0.51
C ASN A 28 -13.48 -12.50 0.57
N GLN A 29 -12.43 -13.23 0.20
CA GLN A 29 -11.33 -13.58 1.08
C GLN A 29 -10.69 -12.31 1.69
N ASN A 30 -10.42 -11.30 0.84
CA ASN A 30 -10.04 -9.97 1.25
C ASN A 30 -11.26 -9.06 1.08
N ILE A 31 -11.76 -8.53 2.18
CA ILE A 31 -13.06 -7.84 2.21
C ILE A 31 -13.09 -6.48 1.52
N GLY A 32 -11.96 -5.89 1.19
CA GLY A 32 -11.88 -4.60 0.46
C GLY A 32 -11.01 -3.54 1.13
N ILE A 33 -10.72 -3.64 2.41
CA ILE A 33 -9.78 -2.79 3.16
C ILE A 33 -9.05 -3.64 4.20
N PHE A 34 -7.84 -3.28 4.51
CA PHE A 34 -7.02 -3.86 5.59
C PHE A 34 -6.97 -2.85 6.75
N PRO A 35 -7.75 -3.04 7.84
CA PRO A 35 -7.83 -2.08 8.94
C PRO A 35 -6.51 -1.90 9.70
N ASP A 36 -5.69 -2.95 9.78
CA ASP A 36 -4.35 -2.93 10.37
C ASP A 36 -3.39 -1.95 9.67
N MET A 37 -3.67 -1.59 8.41
CA MET A 37 -2.91 -0.60 7.65
C MET A 37 -3.32 0.86 7.92
N LYS A 38 -4.23 1.13 8.86
CA LYS A 38 -4.72 2.47 9.18
C LYS A 38 -3.58 3.45 9.51
N LYS A 39 -2.64 3.07 10.36
CA LYS A 39 -1.48 3.91 10.71
C LYS A 39 -0.59 4.24 9.51
N GLY A 40 -0.45 3.30 8.57
CA GLY A 40 0.23 3.55 7.29
C GLY A 40 -0.50 4.58 6.44
N ARG A 41 -1.84 4.52 6.35
CA ARG A 41 -2.64 5.50 5.61
C ARG A 41 -2.61 6.88 6.25
N GLU A 42 -2.69 6.98 7.58
CA GLU A 42 -2.53 8.23 8.33
C GLU A 42 -1.18 8.87 8.06
N PHE A 43 -0.10 8.10 8.17
CA PHE A 43 1.25 8.57 7.85
C PHE A 43 1.35 9.13 6.42
N ILE A 44 0.79 8.44 5.42
CA ILE A 44 0.78 8.94 4.04
C ILE A 44 -0.02 10.24 3.92
N GLN A 45 -1.16 10.37 4.61
CA GLN A 45 -1.94 11.62 4.61
C GLN A 45 -1.12 12.81 5.13
N ASP A 46 -0.32 12.59 6.17
CA ASP A 46 0.48 13.65 6.80
C ASP A 46 1.58 14.22 5.87
N ILE A 47 2.09 13.39 4.94
CA ILE A 47 3.28 13.76 4.15
C ILE A 47 3.02 13.97 2.65
N CYS A 48 1.81 13.65 2.14
CA CYS A 48 1.57 13.52 0.69
C CYS A 48 1.10 14.82 0.01
N LYS A 49 0.85 15.90 0.72
CA LYS A 49 0.39 17.16 0.12
C LYS A 49 1.35 17.62 -0.97
N ASP A 50 0.81 17.94 -2.15
CA ASP A 50 1.54 18.38 -3.35
C ASP A 50 2.60 17.38 -3.87
N LYS A 51 2.50 16.10 -3.49
CA LYS A 51 3.45 15.02 -3.84
C LYS A 51 2.92 14.09 -4.94
N ASN A 52 3.85 13.53 -5.71
CA ASN A 52 3.61 12.41 -6.62
C ASN A 52 3.81 11.09 -5.86
N VAL A 53 2.77 10.29 -5.79
CA VAL A 53 2.75 9.05 -5.01
C VAL A 53 2.67 7.82 -5.92
N LEU A 54 3.56 6.85 -5.71
CA LEU A 54 3.47 5.51 -6.28
C LEU A 54 2.92 4.55 -5.23
N ASN A 55 1.85 3.85 -5.56
CA ASN A 55 1.21 2.86 -4.71
C ASN A 55 1.30 1.48 -5.39
N LEU A 56 2.27 0.69 -4.99
CA LEU A 56 2.49 -0.67 -5.49
C LEU A 56 1.67 -1.67 -4.68
N PHE A 57 1.12 -2.69 -5.36
CA PHE A 57 0.17 -3.67 -4.80
C PHE A 57 -1.07 -2.98 -4.23
N SER A 58 -1.60 -2.06 -5.02
CA SER A 58 -2.57 -1.07 -4.53
C SER A 58 -3.94 -1.64 -4.16
N TYR A 59 -4.24 -2.88 -4.51
CA TYR A 59 -5.51 -3.56 -4.25
C TYR A 59 -6.71 -2.64 -4.57
N THR A 60 -7.59 -2.33 -3.61
CA THR A 60 -8.72 -1.41 -3.76
C THR A 60 -8.36 0.06 -3.59
N CYS A 61 -7.09 0.39 -3.63
CA CYS A 61 -6.53 1.74 -3.62
C CYS A 61 -6.82 2.55 -2.34
N ALA A 62 -6.90 1.91 -1.17
CA ALA A 62 -7.19 2.62 0.08
C ALA A 62 -6.14 3.70 0.41
N PHE A 63 -4.86 3.42 0.22
CA PHE A 63 -3.79 4.44 0.34
C PHE A 63 -3.97 5.60 -0.64
N SER A 64 -4.38 5.31 -1.87
CA SER A 64 -4.60 6.34 -2.90
C SER A 64 -5.77 7.26 -2.54
N VAL A 65 -6.86 6.70 -2.02
CA VAL A 65 -8.02 7.48 -1.53
C VAL A 65 -7.57 8.43 -0.41
N ALA A 66 -6.80 7.91 0.56
CA ALA A 66 -6.25 8.70 1.66
C ALA A 66 -5.32 9.81 1.15
N ALA A 67 -4.40 9.50 0.24
CA ALA A 67 -3.44 10.45 -0.31
C ALA A 67 -4.11 11.56 -1.14
N ILE A 68 -5.06 11.23 -2.02
CA ILE A 68 -5.78 12.23 -2.82
C ILE A 68 -6.62 13.14 -1.93
N LYS A 69 -7.28 12.59 -0.89
CA LYS A 69 -8.02 13.39 0.10
C LYS A 69 -7.13 14.38 0.83
N ALA A 70 -5.89 14.00 1.12
CA ALA A 70 -4.92 14.85 1.81
C ALA A 70 -4.14 15.79 0.86
N GLY A 71 -4.48 15.83 -0.43
CA GLY A 71 -3.94 16.81 -1.36
C GLY A 71 -2.74 16.36 -2.20
N ALA A 72 -2.52 15.06 -2.37
CA ALA A 72 -1.51 14.58 -3.31
C ALA A 72 -1.74 15.15 -4.73
N SER A 73 -0.67 15.53 -5.41
CA SER A 73 -0.73 16.06 -6.78
C SER A 73 -1.13 14.96 -7.77
N LYS A 74 -0.60 13.76 -7.59
CA LYS A 74 -0.86 12.60 -8.44
C LYS A 74 -0.66 11.32 -7.64
N VAL A 75 -1.49 10.30 -7.89
CA VAL A 75 -1.26 8.95 -7.38
C VAL A 75 -1.30 7.96 -8.52
N VAL A 76 -0.26 7.11 -8.60
CA VAL A 76 -0.16 6.00 -9.56
C VAL A 76 -0.36 4.70 -8.79
N ASN A 77 -1.48 4.02 -9.05
CA ASN A 77 -1.81 2.73 -8.47
C ASN A 77 -1.43 1.60 -9.43
N VAL A 78 -0.65 0.65 -8.97
CA VAL A 78 -0.25 -0.53 -9.75
C VAL A 78 -0.67 -1.79 -9.02
N ASP A 79 -1.49 -2.61 -9.68
CA ASP A 79 -1.96 -3.90 -9.18
C ASP A 79 -2.31 -4.82 -10.35
N MET A 80 -2.06 -6.12 -10.21
CA MET A 80 -2.42 -7.09 -11.25
C MET A 80 -3.95 -7.27 -11.38
N SER A 81 -4.69 -7.08 -10.29
CA SER A 81 -6.13 -7.27 -10.24
C SER A 81 -6.88 -6.08 -10.82
N LYS A 82 -7.33 -6.22 -12.07
CA LYS A 82 -8.19 -5.22 -12.72
C LYS A 82 -9.50 -4.99 -11.94
N SER A 83 -10.05 -6.03 -11.33
CA SER A 83 -11.27 -5.92 -10.51
C SER A 83 -11.04 -5.12 -9.24
N ALA A 84 -9.92 -5.32 -8.55
CA ALA A 84 -9.56 -4.52 -7.37
C ALA A 84 -9.38 -3.05 -7.74
N LEU A 85 -8.70 -2.73 -8.83
CA LEU A 85 -8.56 -1.36 -9.34
C LEU A 85 -9.89 -0.72 -9.74
N THR A 86 -10.86 -1.51 -10.22
CA THR A 86 -12.22 -1.02 -10.49
C THR A 86 -12.91 -0.59 -9.19
N ILE A 87 -12.82 -1.41 -8.14
CA ILE A 87 -13.31 -1.04 -6.80
C ILE A 87 -12.54 0.20 -6.28
N GLY A 88 -11.24 0.26 -6.51
CA GLY A 88 -10.42 1.43 -6.17
C GLY A 88 -10.92 2.72 -6.82
N ARG A 89 -11.30 2.68 -8.09
CA ARG A 89 -11.92 3.81 -8.79
C ARG A 89 -13.27 4.21 -8.17
N GLU A 90 -14.08 3.23 -7.79
CA GLU A 90 -15.34 3.48 -7.09
C GLU A 90 -15.11 4.08 -5.71
N ASN A 91 -14.08 3.62 -4.98
CA ASN A 91 -13.69 4.20 -3.68
C ASN A 91 -13.33 5.69 -3.79
N HIS A 92 -12.65 6.11 -4.85
CA HIS A 92 -12.43 7.54 -5.09
C HIS A 92 -13.75 8.28 -5.34
N ARG A 93 -14.66 7.73 -6.17
CA ARG A 93 -15.95 8.36 -6.51
C ARG A 93 -16.87 8.54 -5.31
N ILE A 94 -17.01 7.52 -4.44
CA ILE A 94 -17.89 7.63 -3.26
C ILE A 94 -17.36 8.61 -2.20
N ASN A 95 -16.09 9.02 -2.33
CA ASN A 95 -15.47 10.07 -1.53
C ASN A 95 -15.42 11.43 -2.26
N ASN A 96 -16.04 11.55 -3.43
CA ASN A 96 -16.05 12.76 -4.25
C ASN A 96 -14.64 13.26 -4.62
N LEU A 97 -13.68 12.33 -4.83
CA LEU A 97 -12.31 12.67 -5.16
C LEU A 97 -12.08 12.75 -6.67
N ASP A 98 -11.21 13.71 -7.08
CA ASP A 98 -10.87 13.90 -8.49
C ASP A 98 -10.00 12.75 -9.02
N THR A 99 -10.60 11.88 -9.84
CA THR A 99 -9.91 10.76 -10.46
C THR A 99 -8.97 11.16 -11.61
N LYS A 100 -8.96 12.42 -12.06
CA LYS A 100 -7.98 12.91 -13.06
C LYS A 100 -6.56 12.89 -12.50
N LYS A 101 -6.42 13.02 -11.18
CA LYS A 101 -5.15 12.92 -10.46
C LYS A 101 -4.70 11.48 -10.20
N VAL A 102 -5.49 10.48 -10.62
CA VAL A 102 -5.25 9.07 -10.26
C VAL A 102 -5.04 8.23 -11.51
N LYS A 103 -3.91 7.54 -11.58
CA LYS A 103 -3.62 6.53 -12.59
C LYS A 103 -3.91 5.15 -12.02
N PHE A 104 -4.62 4.31 -12.78
CA PHE A 104 -4.89 2.92 -12.42
C PHE A 104 -4.22 2.02 -13.46
N MET A 105 -3.21 1.27 -13.05
CA MET A 105 -2.37 0.45 -13.93
C MET A 105 -2.56 -1.04 -13.60
N PRO A 106 -3.38 -1.78 -14.36
CA PRO A 106 -3.63 -3.21 -14.15
C PRO A 106 -2.47 -4.05 -14.72
N TYR A 107 -1.31 -3.99 -14.08
CA TYR A 107 -0.09 -4.63 -14.55
C TYR A 107 0.64 -5.40 -13.45
N ASP A 108 1.36 -6.44 -13.88
CA ASP A 108 2.39 -7.07 -13.06
C ASP A 108 3.54 -6.07 -12.83
N ILE A 109 3.76 -5.72 -11.56
CA ILE A 109 4.76 -4.74 -11.15
C ILE A 109 6.15 -5.15 -11.63
N LEU A 110 6.53 -6.42 -11.43
CA LEU A 110 7.86 -6.92 -11.76
C LEU A 110 8.17 -6.95 -13.27
N LYS A 111 7.13 -6.84 -14.12
CA LYS A 111 7.24 -6.81 -15.57
C LYS A 111 6.94 -5.45 -16.21
N SER A 112 6.66 -4.42 -15.40
CA SER A 112 6.13 -3.16 -15.92
C SER A 112 6.93 -1.91 -15.53
N TRP A 113 8.18 -2.08 -15.13
CA TRP A 113 9.05 -1.01 -14.64
C TRP A 113 9.14 0.21 -15.56
N SER A 114 9.30 0.01 -16.87
CA SER A 114 9.39 1.10 -17.85
C SER A 114 8.11 1.95 -17.88
N ARG A 115 6.94 1.31 -17.73
CA ARG A 115 5.65 2.00 -17.68
C ARG A 115 5.48 2.76 -16.37
N ILE A 116 5.89 2.15 -15.25
CA ILE A 116 5.85 2.78 -13.92
C ILE A 116 6.78 4.00 -13.90
N LYS A 117 8.02 3.84 -14.39
CA LYS A 117 9.01 4.92 -14.47
C LYS A 117 8.53 6.11 -15.29
N LYS A 118 7.80 5.87 -16.39
CA LYS A 118 7.26 6.93 -17.26
C LYS A 118 6.29 7.87 -16.54
N GLU A 119 5.63 7.40 -15.47
CA GLU A 119 4.66 8.18 -14.69
C GLU A 119 5.30 8.97 -13.54
N GLY A 120 6.58 8.68 -13.19
CA GLY A 120 7.35 9.37 -12.16
C GLY A 120 8.06 10.64 -12.66
N PRO A 121 9.03 11.18 -11.88
CA PRO A 121 9.56 10.62 -10.62
C PRO A 121 8.57 10.73 -9.45
N TYR A 122 8.80 9.93 -8.39
CA TYR A 122 7.91 9.84 -7.23
C TYR A 122 8.55 10.39 -5.97
N ASP A 123 7.80 11.21 -5.24
CA ASP A 123 8.19 11.75 -3.93
C ASP A 123 7.89 10.77 -2.80
N ILE A 124 6.88 9.91 -3.00
CA ILE A 124 6.48 8.89 -2.04
C ILE A 124 6.25 7.57 -2.80
N ILE A 125 6.79 6.47 -2.26
CA ILE A 125 6.57 5.12 -2.79
C ILE A 125 6.03 4.22 -1.66
N ILE A 126 4.87 3.61 -1.88
CA ILE A 126 4.25 2.65 -0.99
C ILE A 126 4.46 1.26 -1.58
N ILE A 127 4.98 0.34 -0.77
CA ILE A 127 5.24 -1.05 -1.14
C ILE A 127 4.51 -1.93 -0.12
N ASP A 128 3.31 -2.38 -0.46
CA ASP A 128 2.44 -3.17 0.40
C ASP A 128 2.06 -4.51 -0.26
N PRO A 129 3.04 -5.40 -0.45
CA PRO A 129 2.81 -6.66 -1.14
C PRO A 129 2.05 -7.65 -0.26
N PRO A 130 1.33 -8.61 -0.86
CA PRO A 130 0.80 -9.75 -0.13
C PRO A 130 1.96 -10.54 0.51
N SER A 131 1.72 -11.15 1.68
CA SER A 131 2.73 -11.97 2.38
C SER A 131 3.24 -13.11 1.50
N PHE A 132 2.33 -13.78 0.82
CA PHE A 132 2.59 -14.80 -0.19
C PHE A 132 1.45 -14.84 -1.20
N GLN A 133 1.77 -14.75 -2.48
CA GLN A 133 0.82 -14.99 -3.55
C GLN A 133 1.43 -15.96 -4.56
N LYS A 134 0.93 -17.20 -4.59
CA LYS A 134 1.41 -18.24 -5.49
C LYS A 134 1.47 -17.73 -6.94
N GLY A 135 2.67 -17.77 -7.51
CA GLY A 135 2.91 -17.38 -8.91
C GLY A 135 3.09 -15.88 -9.18
N SER A 136 2.99 -15.00 -8.15
CA SER A 136 3.16 -13.55 -8.36
C SER A 136 4.12 -12.84 -7.40
N PHE A 137 4.17 -13.19 -6.12
CA PHE A 137 5.04 -12.54 -5.14
C PHE A 137 5.46 -13.48 -4.01
N ALA A 138 6.76 -13.45 -3.67
CA ALA A 138 7.34 -14.08 -2.48
C ALA A 138 8.29 -13.07 -1.83
N ALA A 139 7.97 -12.63 -0.59
CA ALA A 139 8.68 -11.54 0.08
C ALA A 139 10.21 -11.74 0.08
N THR A 140 10.70 -12.94 0.39
CA THR A 140 12.12 -13.27 0.45
C THR A 140 12.89 -13.10 -0.87
N LYS A 141 12.20 -13.13 -2.02
CA LYS A 141 12.84 -13.07 -3.35
C LYS A 141 12.48 -11.80 -4.14
N ASP A 142 11.29 -11.29 -3.92
CA ASP A 142 10.74 -10.28 -4.81
C ASP A 142 10.87 -8.86 -4.25
N TYR A 143 11.03 -8.69 -2.92
CA TYR A 143 11.37 -7.40 -2.33
C TYR A 143 12.69 -6.86 -2.90
N GLU A 144 13.72 -7.69 -3.02
CA GLU A 144 14.98 -7.32 -3.65
C GLU A 144 14.78 -6.71 -5.05
N LYS A 145 13.94 -7.36 -5.88
CA LYS A 145 13.67 -6.90 -7.26
C LYS A 145 13.03 -5.53 -7.29
N ILE A 146 12.17 -5.23 -6.32
CA ILE A 146 11.54 -3.91 -6.20
C ILE A 146 12.57 -2.88 -5.73
N ILE A 147 13.31 -3.19 -4.67
CA ILE A 147 14.24 -2.25 -4.04
C ILE A 147 15.37 -1.84 -4.99
N ARG A 148 15.85 -2.75 -5.84
CA ARG A 148 16.81 -2.44 -6.91
C ARG A 148 16.30 -1.41 -7.94
N ARG A 149 14.98 -1.16 -8.01
CA ARG A 149 14.37 -0.20 -8.93
C ARG A 149 14.08 1.15 -8.32
N LEU A 150 14.18 1.29 -7.00
CA LEU A 150 13.77 2.51 -6.31
C LEU A 150 14.54 3.76 -6.76
N ASP A 151 15.86 3.64 -6.99
CA ASP A 151 16.67 4.79 -7.39
C ASP A 151 16.29 5.37 -8.75
N GLU A 152 15.76 4.55 -9.66
CA GLU A 152 15.29 5.01 -10.97
C GLU A 152 13.83 5.51 -10.97
N LEU A 153 13.07 5.25 -9.90
CA LEU A 153 11.68 5.65 -9.74
C LEU A 153 11.54 6.90 -8.86
N ALA A 154 12.41 7.04 -7.88
CA ALA A 154 12.34 8.06 -6.86
C ALA A 154 12.79 9.44 -7.35
N ALA A 155 12.16 10.49 -6.84
CA ALA A 155 12.65 11.86 -6.91
C ALA A 155 13.94 12.01 -6.08
N SER A 156 14.60 13.17 -6.18
CA SER A 156 15.83 13.48 -5.43
C SER A 156 15.65 13.37 -3.92
N SER A 157 14.45 13.70 -3.43
CA SER A 157 14.00 13.47 -2.06
C SER A 157 12.77 12.58 -2.13
N CYS A 158 12.82 11.41 -1.50
CA CYS A 158 11.74 10.42 -1.58
C CYS A 158 11.59 9.68 -0.26
N THR A 159 10.32 9.53 0.17
CA THR A 159 9.94 8.71 1.31
C THR A 159 9.36 7.38 0.83
N ILE A 160 9.77 6.28 1.43
CA ILE A 160 9.24 4.95 1.15
C ILE A 160 8.53 4.42 2.39
N LEU A 161 7.30 3.96 2.23
CA LEU A 161 6.60 3.10 3.18
C LEU A 161 6.67 1.66 2.66
N ALA A 162 7.48 0.83 3.31
CA ALA A 162 7.63 -0.59 2.99
C ALA A 162 6.92 -1.44 4.06
N CYS A 163 5.92 -2.21 3.64
CA CYS A 163 5.06 -3.00 4.50
C CYS A 163 5.42 -4.48 4.42
N LEU A 164 5.59 -5.14 5.55
CA LEU A 164 5.93 -6.55 5.64
C LEU A 164 4.95 -7.26 6.59
N ASN A 165 4.01 -7.99 6.00
CA ASN A 165 3.06 -8.83 6.74
C ASN A 165 3.45 -10.30 6.57
N ALA A 166 4.60 -10.68 7.15
CA ALA A 166 5.17 -12.02 7.16
C ALA A 166 5.70 -12.29 8.57
N PRO A 167 5.01 -13.13 9.37
CA PRO A 167 5.39 -13.38 10.76
C PRO A 167 6.74 -14.10 10.92
N GLU A 168 7.20 -14.78 9.86
CA GLU A 168 8.49 -15.48 9.80
C GLU A 168 9.68 -14.56 9.50
N LEU A 169 9.42 -13.32 9.05
CA LEU A 169 10.43 -12.32 8.74
C LEU A 169 10.32 -11.15 9.72
N ASP A 170 11.40 -10.79 10.35
CA ASP A 170 11.48 -9.62 11.23
C ASP A 170 11.74 -8.31 10.45
N SER A 171 11.80 -7.21 11.16
CA SER A 171 12.07 -5.89 10.57
C SER A 171 13.50 -5.76 10.03
N LEU A 172 14.44 -6.58 10.53
CA LEU A 172 15.83 -6.58 10.07
C LEU A 172 15.94 -7.01 8.62
N PHE A 173 15.11 -7.96 8.19
CA PHE A 173 15.05 -8.41 6.79
C PHE A 173 14.95 -7.24 5.80
N LEU A 174 13.97 -6.35 5.96
CA LEU A 174 13.83 -5.21 5.04
C LEU A 174 14.99 -4.22 5.17
N LYS A 175 15.48 -3.97 6.38
CA LYS A 175 16.63 -3.06 6.60
C LYS A 175 17.87 -3.55 5.87
N GLU A 176 18.14 -4.86 5.90
CA GLU A 176 19.26 -5.48 5.20
C GLU A 176 19.09 -5.44 3.67
N VAL A 177 17.88 -5.71 3.17
CA VAL A 177 17.58 -5.63 1.74
C VAL A 177 17.79 -4.19 1.23
N PHE A 178 17.32 -3.17 1.94
CA PHE A 178 17.56 -1.77 1.59
C PHE A 178 19.05 -1.42 1.66
N ALA A 179 19.76 -1.78 2.73
CA ALA A 179 21.18 -1.51 2.88
C ALA A 179 22.03 -2.14 1.78
N THR A 180 21.59 -3.30 1.27
CA THR A 180 22.31 -4.04 0.23
C THR A 180 22.03 -3.46 -1.17
N TYR A 181 20.77 -3.17 -1.51
CA TYR A 181 20.35 -2.95 -2.88
C TYR A 181 19.93 -1.52 -3.22
N SER A 182 19.72 -0.66 -2.22
CA SER A 182 19.36 0.75 -2.43
C SER A 182 19.95 1.64 -1.33
N ARG A 183 21.28 1.75 -1.32
CA ARG A 183 22.07 2.43 -0.27
C ARG A 183 21.73 3.91 -0.10
N GLY A 184 21.08 4.54 -1.08
CA GLY A 184 20.61 5.91 -1.00
C GLY A 184 19.51 6.09 0.05
N PHE A 185 18.70 5.06 0.29
CA PHE A 185 17.61 5.10 1.26
C PHE A 185 18.08 4.66 2.64
N LYS A 186 17.80 5.48 3.66
CA LYS A 186 18.12 5.20 5.07
C LYS A 186 16.84 4.87 5.83
N PHE A 187 16.92 3.88 6.72
CA PHE A 187 15.83 3.59 7.64
C PHE A 187 15.58 4.80 8.54
N LEU A 188 14.33 5.24 8.63
CA LEU A 188 13.91 6.37 9.45
C LEU A 188 13.22 5.90 10.73
N LYS A 189 12.13 5.14 10.58
CA LYS A 189 11.32 4.64 11.69
C LYS A 189 10.45 3.46 11.28
N ARG A 190 9.95 2.73 12.28
CA ARG A 190 8.79 1.84 12.18
C ARG A 190 7.55 2.61 12.66
N LEU A 191 6.43 2.46 11.96
CA LEU A 191 5.15 2.96 12.44
C LEU A 191 4.60 1.98 13.49
N GLU A 192 3.89 2.52 14.46
CA GLU A 192 3.15 1.72 15.44
C GLU A 192 2.00 0.96 14.77
N ASN A 193 1.66 -0.19 15.31
CA ASN A 193 0.48 -0.91 14.90
C ASN A 193 -0.79 -0.24 15.45
N VAL A 194 -1.93 -0.56 14.85
CA VAL A 194 -3.23 -0.12 15.33
C VAL A 194 -3.53 -0.83 16.67
N GLU A 195 -3.99 -0.09 17.67
CA GLU A 195 -4.24 -0.61 19.02
C GLU A 195 -5.24 -1.77 19.07
N ASP A 196 -6.18 -1.82 18.11
CA ASP A 196 -7.16 -2.90 17.98
C ASP A 196 -6.54 -4.25 17.59
N PHE A 197 -5.28 -4.26 17.09
CA PHE A 197 -4.56 -5.46 16.66
C PHE A 197 -3.44 -5.79 17.66
N ILE A 198 -3.87 -6.29 18.83
CA ILE A 198 -2.97 -6.62 19.94
C ILE A 198 -1.99 -7.73 19.52
N THR A 199 -0.72 -7.54 19.85
CA THR A 199 0.33 -8.53 19.62
C THR A 199 1.20 -8.66 20.87
N ASN A 200 1.65 -9.90 21.14
CA ASN A 200 2.65 -10.18 22.19
C ASN A 200 4.08 -10.12 21.63
N ASN A 201 4.23 -9.96 20.30
CA ASN A 201 5.52 -9.89 19.64
C ASN A 201 5.41 -9.01 18.38
N GLU A 202 5.94 -7.81 18.48
CA GLU A 202 5.92 -6.81 17.42
C GLU A 202 6.58 -7.31 16.12
N GLU A 203 7.62 -8.15 16.21
CA GLU A 203 8.29 -8.68 15.00
C GLU A 203 7.47 -9.75 14.27
N LYS A 204 6.47 -10.35 14.92
CA LYS A 204 5.52 -11.25 14.28
C LYS A 204 4.26 -10.57 13.74
N SER A 205 4.08 -9.29 14.07
CA SER A 205 2.97 -8.47 13.58
C SER A 205 3.28 -7.80 12.24
N LEU A 206 2.36 -6.99 11.74
CA LEU A 206 2.59 -6.10 10.59
C LEU A 206 3.75 -5.13 10.88
N LYS A 207 4.68 -5.04 9.94
CA LYS A 207 5.83 -4.13 10.00
C LYS A 207 5.73 -3.07 8.91
N ASN A 208 5.40 -1.85 9.30
CA ASN A 208 5.37 -0.67 8.45
C ASN A 208 6.66 0.12 8.65
N LEU A 209 7.64 -0.05 7.76
CA LEU A 209 8.95 0.57 7.85
C LEU A 209 9.05 1.76 6.91
N VAL A 210 9.55 2.87 7.43
CA VAL A 210 9.76 4.11 6.67
C VAL A 210 11.24 4.26 6.36
N PHE A 211 11.53 4.49 5.08
CA PHE A 211 12.86 4.83 4.59
C PHE A 211 12.81 6.18 3.88
N PHE A 212 13.95 6.87 3.83
CA PHE A 212 14.07 8.19 3.23
C PHE A 212 15.43 8.38 2.54
N LYS A 213 15.42 9.15 1.46
CA LYS A 213 16.63 9.61 0.76
C LYS A 213 16.53 11.08 0.42
#